data_fe82a1ca2b4dfc77241e0a06875a0350
#
_entry.id   fe82a1ca2b4dfc77241e0a06875a0350
#
_cell.length_a   1.000
_cell.length_b   1.000
_cell.length_c   1.000
_cell.angle_alpha   90.00
_cell.angle_beta   90.00
_cell.angle_gamma   90.00
#
_symmetry.space_group_name_H-M   'P 1'
#
loop_
_entity.id
_entity.type
_entity.pdbx_description
1 polymer ?
#
loop_
_entity_poly.entity_id
_entity_poly.type
_entity_poly.pdbx_seq_one_letter_code
_entity_poly.pdbx_strand_id
1 'polypeptide(L)'
;MSPILRLTKLDAAQQQLSRAIRMHFTEDEPVCTHTLAGAASILLTDLVEHAHPGATWEQIAREANDLSAQVFFKIARRAQNFLKHARDDPAETLDFNPSDTDALLTLAVFNAAELNSLSPEASVFQLWALAQICPDDMATVSPFREALGYFGPLQKMERAEQLASGRRGLLEFAPR
;
A
#
# COMPACT_ATOMS: atom_id res chain seq x y z
N MET A 1 13.13 -33.02 -2.73
CA MET A 1 13.68 -31.71 -3.11
C MET A 1 12.50 -30.78 -3.33
N SER A 2 12.48 -29.61 -2.67
CA SER A 2 11.46 -28.59 -2.96
C SER A 2 11.64 -28.06 -4.39
N PRO A 3 10.55 -27.76 -5.13
CA PRO A 3 10.65 -27.22 -6.47
C PRO A 3 11.30 -25.82 -6.44
N ILE A 4 12.15 -25.55 -7.44
CA ILE A 4 12.74 -24.21 -7.63
C ILE A 4 11.64 -23.30 -8.22
N LEU A 5 11.36 -22.17 -7.57
CA LEU A 5 10.45 -21.14 -8.07
C LEU A 5 11.20 -20.19 -9.01
N ARG A 6 10.67 -19.97 -10.20
CA ARG A 6 11.14 -18.93 -11.12
C ARG A 6 10.17 -17.75 -11.05
N LEU A 7 10.65 -16.62 -10.55
CA LEU A 7 9.85 -15.41 -10.32
C LEU A 7 10.34 -14.24 -11.18
N THR A 8 9.41 -13.46 -11.70
CA THR A 8 9.69 -12.11 -12.19
C THR A 8 9.67 -11.10 -11.04
N LYS A 9 10.12 -9.87 -11.29
CA LYS A 9 9.98 -8.78 -10.30
C LYS A 9 8.52 -8.47 -10.00
N LEU A 10 7.65 -8.54 -11.01
CA LEU A 10 6.22 -8.33 -10.85
C LEU A 10 5.57 -9.44 -10.00
N ASP A 11 5.91 -10.72 -10.25
CA ASP A 11 5.41 -11.83 -9.42
C ASP A 11 5.80 -11.65 -7.95
N ALA A 12 7.06 -11.26 -7.70
CA ALA A 12 7.55 -11.01 -6.35
C ALA A 12 6.80 -9.85 -5.68
N ALA A 13 6.60 -8.75 -6.40
CA ALA A 13 5.88 -7.57 -5.89
C ALA A 13 4.42 -7.91 -5.57
N GLN A 14 3.72 -8.62 -6.46
CA GLN A 14 2.33 -9.02 -6.27
C GLN A 14 2.15 -9.95 -5.07
N GLN A 15 3.03 -10.95 -4.90
CA GLN A 15 2.97 -11.86 -3.76
C GLN A 15 3.19 -11.13 -2.42
N GLN A 16 4.19 -10.24 -2.37
CA GLN A 16 4.47 -9.42 -1.19
C GLN A 16 3.31 -8.47 -0.87
N LEU A 17 2.77 -7.79 -1.89
CA LEU A 17 1.66 -6.86 -1.74
C LEU A 17 0.39 -7.57 -1.25
N SER A 18 0.00 -8.67 -1.89
CA SER A 18 -1.18 -9.44 -1.50
C SER A 18 -1.06 -9.95 -0.06
N ARG A 19 0.13 -10.44 0.33
CA ARG A 19 0.36 -10.87 1.71
C ARG A 19 0.30 -9.72 2.70
N ALA A 20 0.93 -8.59 2.38
CA ALA A 20 0.91 -7.39 3.23
C ALA A 20 -0.52 -6.88 3.45
N ILE A 21 -1.35 -6.83 2.40
CA ILE A 21 -2.76 -6.41 2.51
C ILE A 21 -3.55 -7.35 3.43
N ARG A 22 -3.38 -8.67 3.32
CA ARG A 22 -4.05 -9.62 4.21
C ARG A 22 -3.65 -9.42 5.67
N MET A 23 -2.35 -9.30 5.95
CA MET A 23 -1.84 -9.04 7.29
C MET A 23 -2.33 -7.70 7.84
N HIS A 24 -2.36 -6.67 7.01
CA HIS A 24 -2.82 -5.34 7.36
C HIS A 24 -4.26 -5.35 7.89
N PHE A 25 -5.20 -5.96 7.18
CA PHE A 25 -6.59 -6.02 7.60
C PHE A 25 -6.86 -6.98 8.77
N THR A 26 -5.92 -7.86 9.10
CA THR A 26 -6.00 -8.75 10.27
C THR A 26 -5.21 -8.23 11.46
N GLU A 27 -4.53 -7.08 11.32
CA GLU A 27 -3.61 -6.51 12.33
C GLU A 27 -2.54 -7.50 12.80
N ASP A 28 -2.09 -8.35 11.85
CA ASP A 28 -1.11 -9.39 12.10
C ASP A 28 0.31 -8.84 11.86
N GLU A 29 1.19 -8.96 12.86
CA GLU A 29 2.61 -8.63 12.77
C GLU A 29 2.90 -7.29 12.05
N PRO A 30 2.61 -6.11 12.65
CA PRO A 30 2.69 -4.82 11.97
C PRO A 30 4.05 -4.52 11.32
N VAL A 31 5.14 -4.95 11.96
CA VAL A 31 6.51 -4.79 11.43
C VAL A 31 6.71 -5.61 10.15
N CYS A 32 6.26 -6.86 10.14
CA CYS A 32 6.33 -7.74 8.97
C CYS A 32 5.44 -7.20 7.84
N THR A 33 4.25 -6.73 8.17
CA THR A 33 3.32 -6.10 7.23
C THR A 33 3.96 -4.90 6.54
N HIS A 34 4.54 -3.99 7.30
CA HIS A 34 5.22 -2.80 6.78
C HIS A 34 6.43 -3.16 5.91
N THR A 35 7.21 -4.16 6.32
CA THR A 35 8.38 -4.63 5.58
C THR A 35 7.98 -5.19 4.21
N LEU A 36 6.94 -6.02 4.15
CA LEU A 36 6.44 -6.59 2.89
C LEU A 36 5.82 -5.49 2.00
N ALA A 37 5.02 -4.59 2.57
CA ALA A 37 4.46 -3.45 1.85
C ALA A 37 5.56 -2.58 1.24
N GLY A 38 6.62 -2.29 2.00
CA GLY A 38 7.75 -1.50 1.53
C GLY A 38 8.55 -2.17 0.43
N ALA A 39 8.77 -3.48 0.52
CA ALA A 39 9.44 -4.22 -0.54
C ALA A 39 8.63 -4.26 -1.83
N ALA A 40 7.31 -4.47 -1.73
CA ALA A 40 6.40 -4.42 -2.87
C ALA A 40 6.33 -3.02 -3.50
N SER A 41 6.23 -1.97 -2.68
CA SER A 41 6.18 -0.58 -3.15
C SER A 41 7.41 -0.22 -3.98
N ILE A 42 8.62 -0.55 -3.52
CA ILE A 42 9.86 -0.27 -4.27
C ILE A 42 9.85 -0.98 -5.63
N LEU A 43 9.52 -2.28 -5.65
CA LEU A 43 9.49 -3.03 -6.91
C LEU A 43 8.47 -2.45 -7.89
N LEU A 44 7.28 -2.09 -7.42
CA LEU A 44 6.23 -1.53 -8.27
C LEU A 44 6.57 -0.13 -8.77
N THR A 45 7.16 0.72 -7.93
CA THR A 45 7.66 2.04 -8.34
C THR A 45 8.70 1.91 -9.45
N ASP A 46 9.69 1.04 -9.29
CA ASP A 46 10.74 0.83 -10.30
C ASP A 46 10.17 0.27 -11.61
N LEU A 47 9.17 -0.62 -11.53
CA LEU A 47 8.51 -1.18 -12.70
C LEU A 47 7.64 -0.14 -13.44
N VAL A 48 6.92 0.72 -12.72
CA VAL A 48 6.17 1.84 -13.32
C VAL A 48 7.13 2.82 -13.96
N GLU A 49 8.19 3.23 -13.28
CA GLU A 49 9.16 4.16 -13.84
C GLU A 49 9.81 3.62 -15.12
N HIS A 50 10.04 2.30 -15.18
CA HIS A 50 10.57 1.65 -16.38
C HIS A 50 9.54 1.61 -17.54
N ALA A 51 8.28 1.32 -17.24
CA ALA A 51 7.23 1.18 -18.25
C ALA A 51 6.61 2.53 -18.67
N HIS A 52 6.46 3.44 -17.73
CA HIS A 52 5.79 4.73 -17.86
C HIS A 52 6.57 5.81 -17.09
N PRO A 53 7.72 6.29 -17.61
CA PRO A 53 8.57 7.26 -16.90
C PRO A 53 7.79 8.50 -16.45
N GLY A 54 7.93 8.86 -15.18
CA GLY A 54 7.25 10.02 -14.59
C GLY A 54 5.81 9.78 -14.13
N ALA A 55 5.29 8.54 -14.23
CA ALA A 55 3.92 8.21 -13.86
C ALA A 55 3.81 7.49 -12.49
N THR A 56 4.89 7.47 -11.69
CA THR A 56 4.84 6.84 -10.37
C THR A 56 3.97 7.63 -9.40
N TRP A 57 3.22 6.93 -8.58
CA TRP A 57 2.36 7.57 -7.57
C TRP A 57 3.15 8.26 -6.47
N GLU A 58 4.39 7.87 -6.22
CA GLU A 58 5.33 8.60 -5.38
C GLU A 58 5.66 9.98 -5.96
N GLN A 59 5.85 10.09 -7.28
CA GLN A 59 6.07 11.37 -7.92
C GLN A 59 4.82 12.25 -7.85
N ILE A 60 3.66 11.70 -8.16
CA ILE A 60 2.37 12.41 -8.08
C ILE A 60 2.12 12.92 -6.65
N ALA A 61 2.30 12.05 -5.64
CA ALA A 61 2.13 12.42 -4.23
C ALA A 61 3.13 13.50 -3.78
N ARG A 62 4.37 13.42 -4.22
CA ARG A 62 5.42 14.39 -3.94
C ARG A 62 5.08 15.76 -4.54
N GLU A 63 4.68 15.79 -5.80
CA GLU A 63 4.33 17.02 -6.52
C GLU A 63 3.07 17.69 -5.93
N ALA A 64 2.06 16.89 -5.59
CA ALA A 64 0.84 17.37 -4.94
C ALA A 64 1.08 18.00 -3.56
N ASN A 65 2.19 17.65 -2.88
CA ASN A 65 2.56 18.20 -1.58
C ASN A 65 3.73 19.19 -1.64
N ASP A 66 4.16 19.60 -2.83
CA ASP A 66 5.30 20.50 -3.05
C ASP A 66 6.58 20.06 -2.30
N LEU A 67 6.86 18.76 -2.31
CA LEU A 67 8.00 18.19 -1.62
C LEU A 67 9.15 17.88 -2.58
N SER A 68 10.39 18.16 -2.16
CA SER A 68 11.56 17.62 -2.87
C SER A 68 11.61 16.10 -2.75
N ALA A 69 12.19 15.42 -3.75
CA ALA A 69 12.35 13.96 -3.72
C ALA A 69 13.08 13.48 -2.45
N GLN A 70 14.12 14.20 -2.02
CA GLN A 70 14.91 13.87 -0.84
C GLN A 70 14.04 13.90 0.45
N VAL A 71 13.21 14.94 0.62
CA VAL A 71 12.34 15.08 1.78
C VAL A 71 11.26 14.01 1.77
N PHE A 72 10.60 13.82 0.63
CA PHE A 72 9.55 12.82 0.48
C PHE A 72 10.04 11.41 0.83
N PHE A 73 11.14 10.97 0.22
CA PHE A 73 11.68 9.63 0.49
C PHE A 73 12.25 9.46 1.90
N LYS A 74 12.78 10.53 2.51
CA LYS A 74 13.19 10.48 3.92
C LYS A 74 12.01 10.19 4.84
N ILE A 75 10.85 10.80 4.58
CA ILE A 75 9.62 10.58 5.36
C ILE A 75 9.02 9.21 5.04
N ALA A 76 8.74 8.94 3.77
CA ALA A 76 8.01 7.75 3.33
C ALA A 76 8.76 6.43 3.59
N ARG A 77 10.11 6.47 3.62
CA ARG A 77 10.95 5.26 3.81
C ARG A 77 11.63 5.19 5.17
N ARG A 78 11.31 6.09 6.12
CA ARG A 78 11.97 6.13 7.44
C ARG A 78 11.86 4.80 8.16
N ALA A 79 10.64 4.31 8.36
CA ALA A 79 10.39 3.04 9.05
C ALA A 79 10.99 1.86 8.28
N GLN A 80 10.83 1.83 6.96
CA GLN A 80 11.39 0.77 6.13
C GLN A 80 12.92 0.70 6.19
N ASN A 81 13.60 1.84 6.21
CA ASN A 81 15.07 1.88 6.34
C ASN A 81 15.51 1.40 7.72
N PHE A 82 14.86 1.86 8.79
CA PHE A 82 15.10 1.39 10.14
C PHE A 82 14.97 -0.14 10.25
N LEU A 83 13.91 -0.71 9.65
CA LEU A 83 13.62 -2.15 9.72
C LEU A 83 14.59 -3.02 8.91
N LYS A 84 15.39 -2.44 8.02
CA LYS A 84 16.34 -3.17 7.15
C LYS A 84 17.80 -2.99 7.50
N HIS A 85 18.16 -1.91 8.17
CA HIS A 85 19.54 -1.52 8.38
C HIS A 85 19.82 -1.28 9.86
N ALA A 86 20.89 -1.84 10.37
CA ALA A 86 21.34 -1.65 11.75
C ALA A 86 22.85 -1.32 11.81
N ARG A 87 23.49 -1.09 10.64
CA ARG A 87 24.94 -0.98 10.57
C ARG A 87 25.45 0.31 11.21
N ASP A 88 24.77 1.42 10.93
CA ASP A 88 25.24 2.75 11.29
C ASP A 88 24.59 3.28 12.57
N ASP A 89 23.48 2.64 12.98
CA ASP A 89 22.62 3.05 14.11
C ASP A 89 22.10 1.88 14.96
N PRO A 90 22.92 0.93 15.39
CA PRO A 90 22.48 -0.33 16.01
C PRO A 90 21.69 -0.16 17.31
N ALA A 91 21.74 1.02 17.93
CA ALA A 91 21.04 1.35 19.18
C ALA A 91 19.86 2.31 18.95
N GLU A 92 19.52 2.66 17.71
CA GLU A 92 18.38 3.53 17.42
C GLU A 92 17.07 2.84 17.80
N THR A 93 16.09 3.65 18.18
CA THR A 93 14.71 3.20 18.43
C THR A 93 13.75 3.93 17.50
N LEU A 94 12.68 3.28 17.08
CA LEU A 94 11.65 3.84 16.21
C LEU A 94 10.29 3.81 16.92
N ASP A 95 9.70 4.98 17.10
CA ASP A 95 8.25 5.07 17.37
C ASP A 95 7.51 4.77 16.07
N PHE A 96 7.03 3.53 15.96
CA PHE A 96 6.38 3.02 14.77
C PHE A 96 4.86 3.07 14.92
N ASN A 97 4.21 3.81 14.02
CA ASN A 97 2.74 3.82 13.92
C ASN A 97 2.29 2.83 12.83
N PRO A 98 1.57 1.75 13.17
CA PRO A 98 1.07 0.80 12.18
C PRO A 98 0.23 1.44 11.05
N SER A 99 -0.42 2.59 11.31
CA SER A 99 -1.19 3.32 10.29
C SER A 99 -0.32 3.93 9.17
N ASP A 100 1.00 4.10 9.39
CA ASP A 100 1.92 4.56 8.34
C ASP A 100 1.99 3.57 7.18
N THR A 101 1.58 2.32 7.41
CA THR A 101 1.51 1.27 6.39
C THR A 101 0.39 1.54 5.37
N ASP A 102 -0.66 2.27 5.72
CA ASP A 102 -1.77 2.62 4.81
C ASP A 102 -1.26 3.40 3.60
N ALA A 103 -0.47 4.44 3.84
CA ALA A 103 0.10 5.27 2.77
C ALA A 103 1.02 4.45 1.86
N LEU A 104 1.85 3.59 2.45
CA LEU A 104 2.78 2.74 1.69
C LEU A 104 2.04 1.71 0.82
N LEU A 105 1.00 1.06 1.35
CA LEU A 105 0.13 0.16 0.60
C LEU A 105 -0.66 0.90 -0.49
N THR A 106 -1.13 2.12 -0.22
CA THR A 106 -1.84 2.95 -1.19
C THR A 106 -0.97 3.24 -2.41
N LEU A 107 0.26 3.70 -2.20
CA LEU A 107 1.22 3.95 -3.28
C LEU A 107 1.52 2.67 -4.07
N ALA A 108 1.76 1.55 -3.37
CA ALA A 108 2.03 0.26 -4.01
C ALA A 108 0.85 -0.23 -4.86
N VAL A 109 -0.38 -0.14 -4.33
CA VAL A 109 -1.59 -0.57 -5.05
C VAL A 109 -1.86 0.31 -6.26
N PHE A 110 -1.68 1.62 -6.15
CA PHE A 110 -1.88 2.53 -7.27
C PHE A 110 -0.82 2.34 -8.36
N ASN A 111 0.44 2.09 -7.99
CA ASN A 111 1.46 1.68 -8.96
C ASN A 111 1.15 0.32 -9.62
N ALA A 112 0.59 -0.64 -8.89
CA ALA A 112 0.13 -1.90 -9.48
C ALA A 112 -1.03 -1.68 -10.48
N ALA A 113 -1.90 -0.71 -10.23
CA ALA A 113 -2.97 -0.31 -11.15
C ALA A 113 -2.40 0.28 -12.46
N GLU A 114 -1.38 1.14 -12.40
CA GLU A 114 -0.70 1.68 -13.59
C GLU A 114 -0.10 0.58 -14.47
N LEU A 115 0.30 -0.53 -13.88
CA LEU A 115 0.82 -1.71 -14.59
C LEU A 115 -0.29 -2.68 -15.04
N ASN A 116 -1.57 -2.35 -14.83
CA ASN A 116 -2.71 -3.26 -15.06
C ASN A 116 -2.52 -4.62 -14.36
N SER A 117 -1.98 -4.63 -13.16
CA SER A 117 -1.53 -5.84 -12.45
C SER A 117 -2.13 -6.00 -11.05
N LEU A 118 -3.33 -5.45 -10.83
CA LEU A 118 -4.03 -5.59 -9.54
C LEU A 118 -4.41 -7.06 -9.28
N SER A 119 -3.97 -7.57 -8.13
CA SER A 119 -4.52 -8.82 -7.58
C SER A 119 -5.92 -8.57 -6.97
N PRO A 120 -6.71 -9.62 -6.69
CA PRO A 120 -7.98 -9.46 -5.97
C PRO A 120 -7.83 -8.69 -4.64
N GLU A 121 -6.77 -8.97 -3.86
CA GLU A 121 -6.47 -8.25 -2.62
C GLU A 121 -6.18 -6.78 -2.87
N ALA A 122 -5.37 -6.49 -3.90
CA ALA A 122 -5.02 -5.12 -4.25
C ALA A 122 -6.25 -4.34 -4.74
N SER A 123 -7.16 -4.97 -5.47
CA SER A 123 -8.42 -4.35 -5.89
C SER A 123 -9.32 -4.01 -4.69
N VAL A 124 -9.42 -4.89 -3.72
CA VAL A 124 -10.16 -4.61 -2.46
C VAL A 124 -9.52 -3.46 -1.71
N PHE A 125 -8.19 -3.47 -1.57
CA PHE A 125 -7.47 -2.40 -0.87
C PHE A 125 -7.59 -1.08 -1.63
N GLN A 126 -7.55 -1.07 -2.95
CA GLN A 126 -7.72 0.14 -3.76
C GLN A 126 -9.04 0.84 -3.46
N LEU A 127 -10.16 0.12 -3.49
CA LEU A 127 -11.47 0.69 -3.16
C LEU A 127 -11.53 1.14 -1.69
N TRP A 128 -10.94 0.38 -0.78
CA TRP A 128 -10.86 0.75 0.64
C TRP A 128 -10.06 2.05 0.84
N ALA A 129 -8.91 2.20 0.21
CA ALA A 129 -8.10 3.40 0.25
C ALA A 129 -8.83 4.61 -0.35
N LEU A 130 -9.49 4.44 -1.50
CA LEU A 130 -10.30 5.48 -2.12
C LEU A 130 -11.45 5.94 -1.22
N ALA A 131 -12.11 5.02 -0.49
CA ALA A 131 -13.16 5.37 0.47
C ALA A 131 -12.62 6.14 1.68
N GLN A 132 -11.33 5.96 2.03
CA GLN A 132 -10.67 6.71 3.10
C GLN A 132 -10.30 8.14 2.68
N ILE A 133 -9.85 8.31 1.43
CA ILE A 133 -9.31 9.59 0.96
C ILE A 133 -10.30 10.39 0.12
N CYS A 134 -11.55 9.95 0.00
CA CYS A 134 -12.54 10.57 -0.86
C CYS A 134 -12.81 12.03 -0.44
N PRO A 135 -12.55 13.02 -1.32
CA PRO A 135 -12.98 14.39 -1.07
C PRO A 135 -14.51 14.51 -1.14
N ASP A 136 -15.09 15.41 -0.35
CA ASP A 136 -16.56 15.55 -0.26
C ASP A 136 -17.22 15.85 -1.63
N ASP A 137 -16.57 16.65 -2.47
CA ASP A 137 -17.03 17.01 -3.81
C ASP A 137 -16.87 15.90 -4.86
N MET A 138 -16.12 14.85 -4.55
CA MET A 138 -15.86 13.71 -5.43
C MET A 138 -16.72 12.47 -5.12
N ALA A 139 -17.56 12.53 -4.09
CA ALA A 139 -18.33 11.38 -3.60
C ALA A 139 -19.26 10.73 -4.65
N THR A 140 -19.68 11.47 -5.67
CA THR A 140 -20.54 11.00 -6.77
C THR A 140 -19.78 10.60 -8.02
N VAL A 141 -18.47 10.79 -8.05
CA VAL A 141 -17.61 10.55 -9.22
C VAL A 141 -16.90 9.22 -9.09
N SER A 142 -16.87 8.42 -10.16
CA SER A 142 -16.07 7.20 -10.23
C SER A 142 -14.57 7.55 -10.14
N PRO A 143 -13.74 6.78 -9.43
CA PRO A 143 -14.04 5.52 -8.72
C PRO A 143 -14.47 5.72 -7.24
N PHE A 144 -14.54 6.96 -6.74
CA PHE A 144 -14.91 7.22 -5.33
C PHE A 144 -16.34 6.80 -5.02
N ARG A 145 -17.27 7.00 -5.96
CA ARG A 145 -18.68 6.56 -5.81
C ARG A 145 -18.77 5.06 -5.53
N GLU A 146 -18.06 4.24 -6.27
CA GLU A 146 -18.01 2.80 -6.11
C GLU A 146 -17.39 2.41 -4.76
N ALA A 147 -16.29 3.05 -4.38
CA ALA A 147 -15.61 2.86 -3.11
C ALA A 147 -16.52 3.17 -1.91
N LEU A 148 -17.18 4.33 -1.95
CA LEU A 148 -18.15 4.73 -0.92
C LEU A 148 -19.40 3.86 -0.92
N GLY A 149 -19.87 3.41 -2.09
CA GLY A 149 -21.02 2.51 -2.21
C GLY A 149 -20.78 1.17 -1.52
N TYR A 150 -19.52 0.69 -1.53
CA TYR A 150 -19.16 -0.59 -0.92
C TYR A 150 -18.73 -0.47 0.55
N PHE A 151 -17.83 0.47 0.84
CA PHE A 151 -17.21 0.60 2.18
C PHE A 151 -17.88 1.67 3.06
N GLY A 152 -18.68 2.58 2.49
CA GLY A 152 -19.12 3.79 3.18
C GLY A 152 -18.00 4.83 3.36
N PRO A 153 -18.27 5.91 4.10
CA PRO A 153 -17.29 6.98 4.36
C PRO A 153 -16.32 6.57 5.47
N LEU A 154 -15.30 5.81 5.13
CA LEU A 154 -14.34 5.23 6.08
C LEU A 154 -13.64 6.28 6.95
N GLN A 155 -13.38 7.49 6.43
CA GLN A 155 -12.79 8.58 7.20
C GLN A 155 -13.62 9.01 8.43
N LYS A 156 -14.90 8.62 8.48
CA LYS A 156 -15.81 8.90 9.61
C LYS A 156 -15.96 7.74 10.60
N MET A 157 -15.25 6.64 10.36
CA MET A 157 -15.30 5.42 11.17
C MET A 157 -14.07 5.31 12.06
N GLU A 158 -14.22 4.63 13.19
CA GLU A 158 -13.10 4.26 14.03
C GLU A 158 -12.15 3.27 13.33
N ARG A 159 -10.87 3.31 13.67
CA ARG A 159 -9.85 2.48 13.01
C ARG A 159 -10.21 0.99 12.96
N ALA A 160 -10.69 0.44 14.06
CA ALA A 160 -11.08 -0.97 14.14
C ALA A 160 -12.21 -1.31 13.15
N GLU A 161 -13.16 -0.41 12.94
CA GLU A 161 -14.25 -0.57 11.99
C GLU A 161 -13.76 -0.48 10.54
N GLN A 162 -12.82 0.44 10.26
CA GLN A 162 -12.16 0.56 8.96
C GLN A 162 -11.48 -0.77 8.58
N LEU A 163 -10.65 -1.32 9.47
CA LEU A 163 -9.95 -2.58 9.23
C LEU A 163 -10.89 -3.78 9.13
N ALA A 164 -11.94 -3.83 9.97
CA ALA A 164 -12.96 -4.86 9.89
C ALA A 164 -13.72 -4.83 8.55
N SER A 165 -13.96 -3.64 7.98
CA SER A 165 -14.59 -3.50 6.66
C SER A 165 -13.69 -4.03 5.55
N GLY A 166 -12.39 -3.72 5.57
CA GLY A 166 -11.40 -4.26 4.62
C GLY A 166 -11.29 -5.78 4.71
N ARG A 167 -11.32 -6.34 5.93
CA ARG A 167 -11.34 -7.80 6.14
C ARG A 167 -12.57 -8.45 5.51
N ARG A 168 -13.76 -7.87 5.67
CA ARG A 168 -14.98 -8.37 5.01
C ARG A 168 -14.83 -8.35 3.49
N GLY A 169 -14.30 -7.27 2.92
CA GLY A 169 -14.03 -7.18 1.49
C GLY A 169 -13.08 -8.28 0.99
N LEU A 170 -12.03 -8.59 1.74
CA LEU A 170 -11.13 -9.71 1.39
C LEU A 170 -11.84 -11.06 1.42
N LEU A 171 -12.70 -11.32 2.41
CA LEU A 171 -13.43 -12.59 2.49
C LEU A 171 -14.41 -12.76 1.33
N GLU A 172 -14.98 -11.68 0.84
CA GLU A 172 -15.95 -11.68 -0.24
C GLU A 172 -15.31 -11.78 -1.63
N PHE A 173 -14.27 -10.99 -1.90
CA PHE A 173 -13.71 -10.84 -3.26
C PHE A 173 -12.35 -11.47 -3.47
N ALA A 174 -11.64 -11.81 -2.41
CA ALA A 174 -10.33 -12.46 -2.46
C ALA A 174 -10.27 -13.67 -1.50
N PRO A 175 -11.18 -14.64 -1.62
CA PRO A 175 -11.15 -15.83 -0.76
C PRO A 175 -9.83 -16.59 -0.96
N ARG A 176 -9.40 -17.33 0.11
CA ARG A 176 -8.18 -18.16 0.07
C ARG A 176 -8.38 -19.39 -0.78
#